data_c761ec2dff414ea25d19a2f8cd631e55
#
_entry.id   c761ec2dff414ea25d19a2f8cd631e55
#
_cell.length_a   1.000
_cell.length_b   1.000
_cell.length_c   1.000
_cell.angle_alpha   90.00
_cell.angle_beta   90.00
_cell.angle_gamma   90.00
#
_symmetry.space_group_name_H-M   'P 1'
#
loop_
_entity.id
_entity.type
_entity.pdbx_description
1 polymer ?
#
loop_
_entity_poly.entity_id
_entity_poly.type
_entity_poly.pdbx_seq_one_letter_code
_entity_poly.pdbx_strand_id
1 'polypeptide(L)'
;YTNFYSGSITPSATSSKVLVFWTVHSRSMTSVNGYGAKLKRGSTDVWTSTRDYFVYSEDSSSDRHSTMFMYLDSPSTTSATTYQIQVACNGSNNVQFSGNSNQSLMTLMEILA
;
A
#
# COMPACT_ATOMS: atom_id res chain seq x y z
N TYR A 1 8.92 -5.83 6.19
CA TYR A 1 8.18 -4.78 5.49
C TYR A 1 9.00 -3.52 5.41
N THR A 2 9.06 -2.93 4.24
CA THR A 2 9.81 -1.70 3.97
C THR A 2 8.85 -0.59 3.59
N ASN A 3 9.12 0.63 4.07
CA ASN A 3 8.34 1.80 3.70
C ASN A 3 8.41 2.04 2.19
N PHE A 4 7.25 2.23 1.58
CA PHE A 4 7.18 2.47 0.15
C PHE A 4 6.83 3.92 -0.15
N TYR A 5 5.65 4.37 0.28
CA TYR A 5 5.26 5.78 0.17
C TYR A 5 4.16 6.11 1.18
N SER A 6 3.95 7.40 1.42
CA SER A 6 3.01 7.87 2.43
C SER A 6 2.33 9.16 2.01
N GLY A 7 1.25 9.48 2.69
CA GLY A 7 0.54 10.74 2.59
C GLY A 7 -0.09 11.10 3.92
N SER A 8 -0.44 12.37 4.09
CA SER A 8 -1.06 12.86 5.31
C SER A 8 -2.33 13.64 5.02
N ILE A 9 -3.28 13.54 5.95
CA ILE A 9 -4.55 14.27 5.91
C ILE A 9 -4.92 14.68 7.33
N THR A 10 -5.59 15.82 7.46
CA THR A 10 -6.11 16.31 8.75
C THR A 10 -7.63 16.28 8.68
N PRO A 11 -8.29 15.29 9.31
CA PRO A 11 -9.76 15.24 9.31
C PRO A 11 -10.36 16.44 10.02
N SER A 12 -11.51 16.91 9.55
CA SER A 12 -12.20 18.07 10.12
C SER A 12 -13.09 17.71 11.31
N ALA A 13 -13.41 16.44 11.51
CA ALA A 13 -14.20 15.96 12.63
C ALA A 13 -13.73 14.57 13.07
N THR A 14 -13.89 14.27 14.36
CA THR A 14 -13.51 12.95 14.91
C THR A 14 -14.41 11.82 14.39
N SER A 15 -15.61 12.15 13.93
CA SER A 15 -16.54 11.19 13.31
C SER A 15 -16.22 10.91 11.83
N SER A 16 -15.36 11.72 11.21
CA SER A 16 -14.98 11.54 9.80
C SER A 16 -14.22 10.24 9.59
N LYS A 17 -14.45 9.64 8.43
CA LYS A 17 -13.65 8.52 7.94
C LYS A 17 -12.66 9.02 6.91
N VAL A 18 -11.63 8.23 6.65
CA VAL A 18 -10.66 8.51 5.60
C VAL A 18 -10.66 7.35 4.62
N LEU A 19 -11.01 7.64 3.37
CA LEU A 19 -10.85 6.69 2.29
C LEU A 19 -9.40 6.77 1.80
N VAL A 20 -8.68 5.69 1.98
CA VAL A 20 -7.31 5.54 1.51
C VAL A 20 -7.35 4.75 0.21
N PHE A 21 -6.96 5.36 -0.87
CA PHE A 21 -6.86 4.74 -2.18
C PHE A 21 -5.41 4.75 -2.62
N TRP A 22 -4.87 3.58 -3.04
CA TRP A 22 -3.49 3.53 -3.50
C TRP A 22 -3.31 2.57 -4.66
N THR A 23 -2.27 2.83 -5.45
CA THR A 23 -1.84 1.97 -6.53
C THR A 23 -0.41 1.51 -6.28
N VAL A 24 -0.11 0.29 -6.68
CA VAL A 24 1.24 -0.26 -6.64
C VAL A 24 1.57 -0.82 -8.01
N HIS A 25 2.64 -0.32 -8.60
CA HIS A 25 3.21 -0.90 -9.81
C HIS A 25 4.41 -1.76 -9.42
N SER A 26 4.40 -3.02 -9.82
CA SER A 26 5.45 -3.97 -9.49
C SER A 26 5.93 -4.73 -10.71
N ARG A 27 7.16 -5.21 -10.64
CA ARG A 27 7.75 -6.10 -11.63
C ARG A 27 8.52 -7.21 -10.91
N SER A 28 8.21 -8.44 -11.22
CA SER A 28 8.99 -9.58 -10.75
C SER A 28 10.38 -9.56 -11.38
N MET A 29 11.42 -9.71 -10.57
CA MET A 29 12.81 -9.70 -11.01
C MET A 29 13.40 -11.10 -11.08
N THR A 30 12.71 -12.07 -10.49
CA THR A 30 13.09 -13.49 -10.53
C THR A 30 11.85 -14.32 -10.86
N SER A 31 12.05 -15.57 -11.27
CA SER A 31 10.93 -16.50 -11.46
C SER A 31 10.27 -16.82 -10.12
N VAL A 32 8.98 -17.07 -10.11
CA VAL A 32 8.18 -17.42 -8.93
C VAL A 32 8.35 -16.41 -7.80
N ASN A 33 7.62 -15.33 -7.86
CA ASN A 33 7.81 -14.24 -6.92
C ASN A 33 6.48 -13.55 -6.57
N GLY A 34 6.47 -12.95 -5.39
CA GLY A 34 5.33 -12.20 -4.90
C GLY A 34 5.72 -11.18 -3.84
N TYR A 35 4.75 -10.38 -3.44
CA TYR A 35 4.93 -9.47 -2.32
C TYR A 35 3.67 -9.35 -1.49
N GLY A 36 3.85 -8.97 -0.23
CA GLY A 36 2.82 -8.55 0.68
C GLY A 36 2.76 -7.03 0.77
N ALA A 37 1.61 -6.51 1.15
CA ALA A 37 1.41 -5.09 1.40
C ALA A 37 0.73 -4.87 2.75
N LYS A 38 1.00 -3.70 3.34
CA LYS A 38 0.46 -3.29 4.62
C LYS A 38 0.14 -1.80 4.56
N LEU A 39 -1.02 -1.43 5.11
CA LEU A 39 -1.37 -0.03 5.34
C LEU A 39 -1.21 0.29 6.81
N LYS A 40 -0.44 1.31 7.10
CA LYS A 40 -0.27 1.86 8.45
C LYS A 40 -0.95 3.21 8.57
N ARG A 41 -1.53 3.47 9.74
CA ARG A 41 -1.90 4.80 10.20
C ARG A 41 -0.97 5.14 11.36
N GLY A 42 -0.06 6.07 11.14
CA GLY A 42 1.02 6.30 12.11
C GLY A 42 1.81 5.02 12.37
N SER A 43 1.84 4.57 13.61
CA SER A 43 2.49 3.31 13.99
C SER A 43 1.55 2.09 13.97
N THR A 44 0.26 2.30 13.74
CA THR A 44 -0.74 1.23 13.81
C THR A 44 -0.94 0.58 12.45
N ASP A 45 -0.90 -0.74 12.41
CA ASP A 45 -1.29 -1.50 11.22
C ASP A 45 -2.82 -1.52 11.12
N VAL A 46 -3.39 -0.85 10.13
CA VAL A 46 -4.85 -0.82 9.94
C VAL A 46 -5.31 -1.87 8.93
N TRP A 47 -4.42 -2.28 8.06
CA TRP A 47 -4.66 -3.40 7.14
C TRP A 47 -3.35 -4.09 6.79
N THR A 48 -3.38 -5.40 6.69
CA THR A 48 -2.23 -6.22 6.29
C THR A 48 -2.72 -7.35 5.42
N SER A 49 -2.03 -7.62 4.32
CA SER A 49 -2.30 -8.83 3.54
C SER A 49 -2.06 -10.06 4.40
N THR A 50 -2.85 -11.09 4.19
CA THR A 50 -2.78 -12.32 4.98
C THR A 50 -1.48 -13.09 4.81
N ARG A 51 -0.73 -12.80 3.76
CA ARG A 51 0.55 -13.43 3.45
C ARG A 51 1.40 -12.51 2.59
N ASP A 52 2.65 -12.89 2.40
CA ASP A 52 3.58 -12.25 1.47
C ASP A 52 3.22 -12.50 -0.01
N TYR A 53 2.01 -12.97 -0.27
CA TYR A 53 1.48 -13.30 -1.59
C TYR A 53 0.29 -12.44 -1.96
N PHE A 54 0.35 -11.17 -1.64
CA PHE A 54 -0.72 -10.24 -2.03
C PHE A 54 -0.80 -10.11 -3.55
N VAL A 55 0.34 -10.05 -4.18
CA VAL A 55 0.52 -10.27 -5.61
C VAL A 55 1.54 -11.37 -5.78
N TYR A 56 1.24 -12.34 -6.61
CA TYR A 56 2.10 -13.50 -6.81
C TYR A 56 2.18 -13.83 -8.30
N SER A 57 3.38 -14.12 -8.76
CA SER A 57 3.65 -14.57 -10.12
C SER A 57 4.43 -15.86 -10.09
N GLU A 58 3.97 -16.85 -10.83
CA GLU A 58 4.69 -18.11 -11.07
C GLU A 58 5.53 -18.05 -12.34
N ASP A 59 5.46 -16.94 -13.05
CA ASP A 59 6.05 -16.77 -14.35
C ASP A 59 7.42 -16.09 -14.30
N SER A 60 7.97 -15.78 -15.44
CA SER A 60 9.34 -15.32 -15.63
C SER A 60 9.63 -13.95 -15.02
N SER A 61 10.91 -13.59 -15.01
CA SER A 61 11.51 -12.41 -14.39
C SER A 61 11.05 -11.04 -14.93
N SER A 62 9.97 -10.96 -15.70
CA SER A 62 9.53 -9.71 -16.31
C SER A 62 8.03 -9.43 -16.15
N ASP A 63 7.36 -10.18 -15.31
CA ASP A 63 5.94 -9.95 -15.05
C ASP A 63 5.73 -8.62 -14.35
N ARG A 64 4.83 -7.82 -14.92
CA ARG A 64 4.46 -6.51 -14.39
C ARG A 64 3.02 -6.52 -13.97
N HIS A 65 2.76 -5.94 -12.79
CA HIS A 65 1.43 -5.83 -12.23
C HIS A 65 1.16 -4.39 -11.81
N SER A 66 -0.03 -3.92 -12.12
CA SER A 66 -0.58 -2.67 -11.59
C SER A 66 -1.77 -3.03 -10.73
N THR A 67 -1.67 -2.78 -9.45
CA THR A 67 -2.66 -3.19 -8.48
C THR A 67 -3.23 -1.96 -7.77
N MET A 68 -4.54 -1.94 -7.56
CA MET A 68 -5.26 -0.83 -6.93
C MET A 68 -6.00 -1.32 -5.71
N PHE A 69 -5.96 -0.54 -4.63
CA PHE A 69 -6.59 -0.88 -3.36
C PHE A 69 -7.30 0.31 -2.77
N MET A 70 -8.32 0.02 -1.97
CA MET A 70 -9.02 1.00 -1.16
C MET A 70 -9.24 0.44 0.24
N TYR A 71 -9.16 1.33 1.23
CA TYR A 71 -9.49 1.02 2.61
C TYR A 71 -10.18 2.21 3.24
N LEU A 72 -11.29 1.97 3.91
CA LEU A 72 -12.01 3.01 4.65
C LEU A 72 -11.65 2.91 6.12
N ASP A 73 -10.92 3.89 6.61
CA ASP A 73 -10.43 3.95 7.98
C ASP A 73 -11.24 4.93 8.84
N SER A 74 -11.28 4.69 10.14
CA SER A 74 -11.90 5.56 11.14
C SER A 74 -10.82 6.03 12.13
N PRO A 75 -10.10 7.11 11.82
CA PRO A 75 -8.96 7.53 12.64
C PRO A 75 -9.38 8.17 13.97
N SER A 76 -10.62 8.64 14.09
CA SER A 76 -11.17 9.24 15.31
C SER A 76 -10.33 10.40 15.85
N THR A 77 -9.84 11.26 14.97
CA THR A 77 -8.99 12.39 15.32
C THR A 77 -9.18 13.55 14.36
N THR A 78 -8.88 14.75 14.82
CA THR A 78 -8.76 15.96 14.00
C THR A 78 -7.32 16.43 13.85
N SER A 79 -6.36 15.62 14.28
CA SER A 79 -4.93 15.88 14.11
C SER A 79 -4.43 15.37 12.76
N ALA A 80 -3.31 15.93 12.30
CA ALA A 80 -2.64 15.43 11.10
C ALA A 80 -2.33 13.94 11.25
N THR A 81 -2.79 13.15 10.28
CA THR A 81 -2.71 11.68 10.30
C THR A 81 -1.98 11.22 9.06
N THR A 82 -0.92 10.46 9.26
CA THR A 82 -0.10 9.93 8.16
C THR A 82 -0.48 8.47 7.89
N TYR A 83 -0.78 8.21 6.63
CA TYR A 83 -0.97 6.84 6.11
C TYR A 83 0.25 6.45 5.31
N GLN A 84 0.69 5.22 5.48
CA GLN A 84 1.89 4.71 4.83
C GLN A 84 1.66 3.31 4.29
N ILE A 85 2.10 3.07 3.05
CA ILE A 85 2.16 1.75 2.47
C ILE A 85 3.54 1.16 2.73
N GLN A 86 3.55 -0.06 3.23
CA GLN A 86 4.73 -0.89 3.34
C GLN A 86 4.58 -2.11 2.45
N VAL A 87 5.68 -2.60 1.92
CA VAL A 87 5.75 -3.79 1.07
C VAL A 87 6.82 -4.73 1.56
N ALA A 88 6.63 -6.03 1.34
CA ALA A 88 7.61 -7.05 1.66
C ALA A 88 7.63 -8.10 0.56
N CYS A 89 8.80 -8.44 0.07
CA CYS A 89 8.97 -9.53 -0.87
C CYS A 89 8.95 -10.88 -0.15
N ASN A 90 8.53 -11.91 -0.86
CA ASN A 90 8.56 -13.27 -0.35
C ASN A 90 9.97 -13.86 -0.42
N GLY A 91 10.50 -14.29 0.71
CA GLY A 91 11.79 -14.96 0.80
C GLY A 91 12.97 -14.12 0.28
N SER A 92 13.85 -14.77 -0.45
CA SER A 92 15.03 -14.14 -1.06
C SER A 92 14.78 -13.56 -2.45
N ASN A 93 13.54 -13.53 -2.88
CA ASN A 93 13.17 -13.05 -4.20
C ASN A 93 13.19 -11.52 -4.29
N ASN A 94 13.22 -11.00 -5.49
CA ASN A 94 13.27 -9.57 -5.75
C ASN A 94 12.03 -9.11 -6.52
N VAL A 95 11.42 -8.05 -6.03
CA VAL A 95 10.35 -7.33 -6.72
C VAL A 95 10.78 -5.88 -6.85
N GLN A 96 10.70 -5.35 -8.05
CA GLN A 96 10.91 -3.93 -8.30
C GLN A 96 9.58 -3.19 -8.22
N PHE A 97 9.54 -2.10 -7.47
CA PHE A 97 8.36 -1.25 -7.33
C PHE A 97 8.58 0.07 -8.06
N SER A 98 7.53 0.55 -8.75
CA SER A 98 7.55 1.82 -9.48
C SER A 98 8.71 1.97 -10.46
N GLY A 99 9.13 0.87 -11.09
CA GLY A 99 10.19 0.90 -12.09
C GLY A 99 9.73 1.42 -13.46
N ASN A 100 10.67 1.84 -14.31
CA ASN A 100 10.44 2.30 -15.68
C ASN A 100 9.46 3.48 -15.75
N SER A 101 9.60 4.45 -14.87
CA SER A 101 8.76 5.65 -14.79
C SER A 101 7.28 5.40 -14.46
N ASN A 102 6.92 4.20 -14.06
CA ASN A 102 5.58 3.91 -13.54
C ASN A 102 5.48 4.36 -12.09
N GLN A 103 4.57 5.27 -11.82
CA GLN A 103 4.39 5.83 -10.48
C GLN A 103 3.32 5.08 -9.71
N SER A 104 3.62 4.79 -8.45
CA SER A 104 2.62 4.40 -7.47
C SER A 104 2.06 5.66 -6.81
N LEU A 105 0.75 5.67 -6.57
CA LEU A 105 0.03 6.84 -6.09
C LEU A 105 -0.77 6.50 -4.85
N MET A 106 -0.94 7.51 -3.97
CA MET A 106 -1.88 7.45 -2.85
C MET A 106 -2.79 8.66 -2.90
N THR A 107 -4.07 8.42 -2.75
CA THR A 107 -5.09 9.48 -2.57
C THR A 107 -5.75 9.28 -1.22
N LEU A 108 -5.84 10.34 -0.44
CA LEU A 108 -6.53 10.36 0.84
C LEU A 108 -7.74 11.29 0.69
N MET A 109 -8.91 10.80 1.07
CA MET A 109 -10.15 11.55 0.97
C MET A 109 -10.91 11.47 2.29
N GLU A 110 -11.25 12.62 2.85
CA GLU A 110 -12.12 12.67 4.03
C GLU A 110 -13.55 12.40 3.61
N ILE A 111 -14.19 11.47 4.33
CA ILE A 111 -15.61 11.18 4.22
C ILE A 111 -16.28 11.68 5.48
N LEU A 112 -17.09 12.71 5.35
CA LEU A 112 -17.83 13.28 6.45
C LEU A 112 -18.95 12.32 6.88
N ALA A 113 -19.09 12.17 8.16
CA ALA A 113 -20.13 11.30 8.73
C ALA A 113 -21.38 12.09 9.06
#